data_f2f5769e1bdbe593ba713ae4177ca9a3
#
_entry.id   f2f5769e1bdbe593ba713ae4177ca9a3
#
_cell.length_a   1.000
_cell.length_b   1.000
_cell.length_c   1.000
_cell.angle_alpha   90.00
_cell.angle_beta   90.00
_cell.angle_gamma   90.00
#
_symmetry.space_group_name_H-M   'P 1'
#
loop_
_entity.id
_entity.type
_entity.pdbx_description
1 polymer ?
#
loop_
_entity_poly.entity_id
_entity_poly.type
_entity_poly.pdbx_seq_one_letter_code
_entity_poly.pdbx_strand_id
1 'polypeptide(L)'
;MRNLKTWALAPIMVLSLAACGDKADKAEGGDGATSAASSKTLAAAIGDEGDLDTLEGVIRNAGLSGVLEGKGPYTVFAPANAALGAAGTDLSGEAMKAQSAALLRAHIVPGALTRADILAAIARGGGGGVQMRTMADGLLTFSKDGEAVVITAADGATARLTGDETVASNGVVQPVDGVLVKAG
;
A
#
# COMPACT_ATOMS: atom_id res chain seq x y z
N MET A 1 -6.22 53.08 -43.98
CA MET A 1 -7.15 52.54 -45.00
C MET A 1 -7.83 51.34 -44.32
N ARG A 2 -8.95 51.56 -43.63
CA ARG A 2 -10.35 51.41 -44.04
C ARG A 2 -10.54 50.01 -44.64
N ASN A 3 -11.27 49.10 -43.94
CA ASN A 3 -12.69 49.00 -44.01
C ASN A 3 -13.27 48.12 -42.91
N LEU A 4 -14.22 48.69 -42.19
CA LEU A 4 -15.32 48.03 -41.46
C LEU A 4 -16.22 47.28 -42.45
N LYS A 5 -16.74 46.12 -42.04
CA LYS A 5 -18.15 45.72 -42.35
C LYS A 5 -18.73 44.87 -41.23
N THR A 6 -19.60 45.51 -40.51
CA THR A 6 -20.68 45.01 -39.66
C THR A 6 -21.78 44.31 -40.48
N TRP A 7 -22.38 43.26 -39.91
CA TRP A 7 -23.82 42.88 -40.08
C TRP A 7 -24.07 41.76 -39.05
N ALA A 8 -24.78 41.88 -38.04
CA ALA A 8 -26.15 42.24 -37.66
C ALA A 8 -27.16 41.07 -37.84
N LEU A 9 -27.74 40.63 -36.67
CA LEU A 9 -29.09 40.12 -36.40
C LEU A 9 -29.48 38.76 -37.00
N ALA A 10 -30.13 37.82 -36.34
CA ALA A 10 -31.05 37.81 -35.20
C ALA A 10 -31.31 36.37 -34.67
N PRO A 11 -32.10 36.12 -33.63
CA PRO A 11 -32.17 34.90 -32.85
C PRO A 11 -33.25 33.93 -33.34
N ILE A 12 -33.02 32.63 -33.13
CA ILE A 12 -34.11 31.65 -33.13
C ILE A 12 -34.00 30.81 -31.86
N MET A 13 -34.97 31.03 -31.00
CA MET A 13 -35.33 30.28 -29.81
C MET A 13 -36.09 29.05 -30.25
N VAL A 14 -35.60 27.86 -30.00
CA VAL A 14 -36.39 26.63 -30.03
C VAL A 14 -36.20 25.89 -28.73
N LEU A 15 -37.24 25.95 -27.92
CA LEU A 15 -37.47 25.16 -26.73
C LEU A 15 -37.87 23.75 -27.16
N SER A 16 -37.17 22.75 -26.76
CA SER A 16 -37.67 21.38 -26.79
C SER A 16 -37.21 20.67 -25.51
N LEU A 17 -38.21 20.40 -24.66
CA LEU A 17 -38.15 19.45 -23.55
C LEU A 17 -38.06 18.03 -24.09
N ALA A 18 -37.45 17.21 -23.26
CA ALA A 18 -37.64 15.77 -23.02
C ALA A 18 -36.55 14.86 -23.54
N ALA A 19 -35.80 14.25 -22.66
CA ALA A 19 -35.95 12.86 -22.26
C ALA A 19 -34.69 12.44 -21.46
N CYS A 20 -34.95 11.96 -20.28
CA CYS A 20 -34.04 11.15 -19.51
C CYS A 20 -33.54 9.99 -20.35
N GLY A 21 -32.24 9.83 -20.44
CA GLY A 21 -31.57 8.69 -21.03
C GLY A 21 -30.22 8.55 -20.37
N ASP A 22 -30.16 7.72 -19.30
CA ASP A 22 -28.95 7.16 -18.76
C ASP A 22 -28.11 6.57 -19.88
N LYS A 23 -26.98 7.17 -20.16
CA LYS A 23 -25.85 6.51 -20.80
C LYS A 23 -24.60 7.04 -20.14
N ALA A 24 -24.05 6.21 -19.26
CA ALA A 24 -22.68 6.33 -18.76
C ALA A 24 -21.73 6.41 -19.95
N ASP A 25 -21.21 7.60 -20.21
CA ASP A 25 -20.06 7.79 -21.07
C ASP A 25 -18.83 7.22 -20.36
N LYS A 26 -18.39 6.09 -20.88
CA LYS A 26 -17.15 5.41 -20.56
C LYS A 26 -16.00 6.30 -21.02
N ALA A 27 -15.45 7.07 -20.12
CA ALA A 27 -14.18 7.74 -20.34
C ALA A 27 -13.07 6.68 -20.25
N GLU A 28 -12.60 6.22 -21.39
CA GLU A 28 -11.32 5.54 -21.51
C GLU A 28 -10.23 6.61 -21.47
N GLY A 29 -9.28 6.44 -20.55
CA GLY A 29 -8.07 7.23 -20.60
C GLY A 29 -7.33 7.33 -19.28
N GLY A 30 -6.31 6.50 -19.10
CA GLY A 30 -5.27 6.73 -18.13
C GLY A 30 -5.02 5.55 -17.21
N ASP A 31 -4.10 4.66 -17.61
CA ASP A 31 -3.46 3.65 -16.78
C ASP A 31 -2.68 4.32 -15.63
N GLY A 32 -3.41 4.66 -14.60
CA GLY A 32 -2.92 4.81 -13.27
C GLY A 32 -3.80 3.92 -12.43
N ALA A 33 -3.38 2.69 -12.17
CA ALA A 33 -4.07 1.80 -11.28
C ALA A 33 -4.04 2.39 -9.87
N THR A 34 -4.95 3.32 -9.61
CA THR A 34 -5.31 3.71 -8.26
C THR A 34 -6.12 2.53 -7.73
N SER A 35 -5.48 1.66 -6.99
CA SER A 35 -6.16 0.58 -6.30
C SER A 35 -7.30 1.20 -5.49
N ALA A 36 -8.54 0.94 -5.91
CA ALA A 36 -9.71 1.46 -5.21
C ALA A 36 -9.67 0.95 -3.77
N ALA A 37 -9.76 1.86 -2.81
CA ALA A 37 -9.73 1.49 -1.40
C ALA A 37 -10.81 0.45 -1.12
N SER A 38 -10.39 -0.72 -0.64
CA SER A 38 -11.28 -1.80 -0.25
C SER A 38 -12.04 -1.40 1.03
N SER A 39 -13.29 -1.85 1.18
CA SER A 39 -14.01 -1.71 2.44
C SER A 39 -13.50 -2.69 3.53
N LYS A 40 -12.58 -3.60 3.18
CA LYS A 40 -12.01 -4.60 4.07
C LYS A 40 -10.93 -3.97 4.96
N THR A 41 -10.78 -4.49 6.18
CA THR A 41 -9.67 -4.14 7.06
C THR A 41 -8.36 -4.78 6.58
N LEU A 42 -7.21 -4.31 7.11
CA LEU A 42 -5.90 -4.92 6.84
C LEU A 42 -5.87 -6.42 7.14
N ALA A 43 -6.45 -6.85 8.26
CA ALA A 43 -6.51 -8.27 8.60
C ALA A 43 -7.29 -9.07 7.56
N ALA A 44 -8.45 -8.56 7.11
CA ALA A 44 -9.26 -9.22 6.09
C ALA A 44 -8.58 -9.19 4.71
N ALA A 45 -7.91 -8.10 4.36
CA ALA A 45 -7.16 -7.98 3.11
C ALA A 45 -6.01 -8.99 3.04
N ILE A 46 -5.26 -9.17 4.13
CA ILE A 46 -4.18 -10.15 4.22
C ILE A 46 -4.72 -11.58 4.11
N GLY A 47 -5.86 -11.88 4.77
CA GLY A 47 -6.47 -13.21 4.74
C GLY A 47 -7.07 -13.61 3.38
N ASP A 48 -7.30 -12.65 2.48
CA ASP A 48 -7.79 -12.94 1.13
C ASP A 48 -6.65 -13.24 0.12
N GLU A 49 -5.41 -12.94 0.50
CA GLU A 49 -4.25 -13.14 -0.38
C GLU A 49 -3.55 -14.47 -0.06
N GLY A 50 -3.71 -15.48 -0.91
CA GLY A 50 -3.15 -16.82 -0.69
C GLY A 50 -1.62 -16.86 -0.56
N ASP A 51 -0.92 -15.85 -1.07
CA ASP A 51 0.53 -15.70 -0.89
C ASP A 51 0.92 -15.18 0.49
N LEU A 52 -0.06 -14.81 1.33
CA LEU A 52 0.12 -14.28 2.69
C LEU A 52 -0.46 -15.18 3.79
N ASP A 53 -0.87 -16.42 3.47
CA ASP A 53 -1.48 -17.36 4.44
C ASP A 53 -0.60 -17.59 5.67
N THR A 54 0.71 -17.73 5.46
CA THR A 54 1.68 -17.89 6.56
C THR A 54 1.72 -16.65 7.45
N LEU A 55 1.70 -15.46 6.85
CA LEU A 55 1.67 -14.21 7.59
C LEU A 55 0.37 -14.06 8.40
N GLU A 56 -0.78 -14.44 7.82
CA GLU A 56 -2.05 -14.47 8.54
C GLU A 56 -1.98 -15.36 9.78
N GLY A 57 -1.38 -16.55 9.66
CA GLY A 57 -1.10 -17.43 10.77
C GLY A 57 -0.25 -16.79 11.86
N VAL A 58 0.82 -16.09 11.46
CA VAL A 58 1.71 -15.35 12.37
C VAL A 58 0.96 -14.21 13.07
N ILE A 59 0.09 -13.48 12.37
CA ILE A 59 -0.73 -12.40 12.93
C ILE A 59 -1.67 -12.94 14.02
N ARG A 60 -2.32 -14.06 13.76
CA ARG A 60 -3.20 -14.74 14.74
C ARG A 60 -2.42 -15.21 15.96
N ASN A 61 -1.28 -15.88 15.74
CA ASN A 61 -0.42 -16.35 16.82
C ASN A 61 0.09 -15.20 17.70
N ALA A 62 0.50 -14.09 17.08
CA ALA A 62 0.96 -12.89 17.78
C ALA A 62 -0.14 -12.15 18.57
N GLY A 63 -1.41 -12.46 18.32
CA GLY A 63 -2.56 -11.76 18.91
C GLY A 63 -2.73 -10.33 18.39
N LEU A 64 -2.25 -10.03 17.19
CA LEU A 64 -2.30 -8.69 16.59
C LEU A 64 -3.47 -8.49 15.61
N SER A 65 -4.35 -9.49 15.44
CA SER A 65 -5.54 -9.38 14.58
C SER A 65 -6.39 -8.16 14.96
N GLY A 66 -6.68 -7.95 16.24
CA GLY A 66 -7.46 -6.80 16.70
C GLY A 66 -6.79 -5.44 16.43
N VAL A 67 -5.47 -5.38 16.34
CA VAL A 67 -4.75 -4.15 15.95
C VAL A 67 -4.98 -3.86 14.47
N LEU A 68 -4.89 -4.89 13.61
CA LEU A 68 -5.08 -4.77 12.16
C LEU A 68 -6.56 -4.69 11.74
N GLU A 69 -7.49 -5.00 12.64
CA GLU A 69 -8.93 -4.75 12.49
C GLU A 69 -9.32 -3.35 13.01
N GLY A 70 -8.46 -2.74 13.82
CA GLY A 70 -8.70 -1.46 14.48
C GLY A 70 -8.62 -0.26 13.54
N LYS A 71 -8.71 0.93 14.13
CA LYS A 71 -8.90 2.18 13.38
C LYS A 71 -7.69 2.64 12.56
N GLY A 72 -6.50 2.08 12.67
CA GLY A 72 -5.37 2.52 11.86
C GLY A 72 -5.15 4.03 11.79
N PRO A 73 -4.60 4.61 10.73
CA PRO A 73 -4.05 3.88 9.57
C PRO A 73 -2.69 3.24 9.84
N TYR A 74 -2.46 2.10 9.20
CA TYR A 74 -1.18 1.39 9.25
C TYR A 74 -0.75 0.97 7.85
N THR A 75 0.56 0.80 7.66
CA THR A 75 1.11 0.11 6.50
C THR A 75 1.77 -1.17 6.97
N VAL A 76 1.36 -2.29 6.41
CA VAL A 76 1.93 -3.60 6.69
C VAL A 76 2.83 -4.00 5.52
N PHE A 77 4.13 -4.09 5.77
CA PHE A 77 5.07 -4.69 4.83
C PHE A 77 4.98 -6.21 4.98
N ALA A 78 4.21 -6.84 4.10
CA ALA A 78 3.78 -8.22 4.21
C ALA A 78 4.76 -9.18 3.52
N PRO A 79 5.59 -9.94 4.28
CA PRO A 79 6.45 -10.95 3.68
C PRO A 79 5.59 -12.06 3.08
N ALA A 80 5.84 -12.39 1.80
CA ALA A 80 5.19 -13.50 1.15
C ALA A 80 5.54 -14.84 1.82
N ASN A 81 4.72 -15.87 1.60
CA ASN A 81 4.93 -17.22 2.14
C ASN A 81 6.35 -17.73 1.87
N ALA A 82 6.88 -17.50 0.65
CA ALA A 82 8.23 -17.88 0.28
C ALA A 82 9.31 -17.16 1.12
N ALA A 83 9.11 -15.88 1.44
CA ALA A 83 10.04 -15.09 2.26
C ALA A 83 10.07 -15.58 3.71
N LEU A 84 8.90 -15.88 4.29
CA LEU A 84 8.81 -16.45 5.64
C LEU A 84 9.40 -17.86 5.69
N GLY A 85 9.16 -18.70 4.67
CA GLY A 85 9.76 -20.02 4.56
C GLY A 85 11.28 -19.98 4.43
N ALA A 86 11.82 -19.04 3.65
CA ALA A 86 13.27 -18.85 3.49
C ALA A 86 13.96 -18.35 4.77
N ALA A 87 13.25 -17.60 5.62
CA ALA A 87 13.75 -17.17 6.92
C ALA A 87 13.92 -18.34 7.92
N GLY A 88 13.37 -19.53 7.60
CA GLY A 88 13.56 -20.75 8.39
C GLY A 88 12.96 -20.69 9.80
N THR A 89 12.11 -19.72 10.09
CA THR A 89 11.57 -19.49 11.42
C THR A 89 10.15 -20.02 11.46
N ASP A 90 9.92 -21.13 12.16
CA ASP A 90 8.57 -21.57 12.49
C ASP A 90 8.01 -20.66 13.58
N LEU A 91 7.21 -19.70 13.17
CA LEU A 91 6.55 -18.72 14.06
C LEU A 91 5.17 -19.21 14.51
N SER A 92 4.82 -20.46 14.23
CA SER A 92 3.61 -21.08 14.70
C SER A 92 3.82 -21.67 16.11
N GLY A 93 2.82 -21.57 16.94
CA GLY A 93 2.87 -22.14 18.29
C GLY A 93 3.03 -21.09 19.41
N GLU A 94 2.50 -21.45 20.56
CA GLU A 94 2.37 -20.56 21.74
C GLU A 94 3.74 -20.08 22.26
N ALA A 95 4.77 -20.93 22.17
CA ALA A 95 6.14 -20.58 22.59
C ALA A 95 6.74 -19.44 21.74
N MET A 96 6.27 -19.26 20.49
CA MET A 96 6.79 -18.27 19.55
C MET A 96 5.97 -16.98 19.53
N LYS A 97 4.92 -16.87 20.33
CA LYS A 97 4.00 -15.72 20.33
C LYS A 97 4.70 -14.37 20.50
N ALA A 98 5.61 -14.27 21.45
CA ALA A 98 6.36 -13.03 21.69
C ALA A 98 7.26 -12.67 20.50
N GLN A 99 7.91 -13.67 19.88
CA GLN A 99 8.76 -13.47 18.72
C GLN A 99 7.95 -13.10 17.48
N SER A 100 6.81 -13.76 17.26
CA SER A 100 5.85 -13.41 16.21
C SER A 100 5.36 -11.97 16.35
N ALA A 101 5.03 -11.54 17.58
CA ALA A 101 4.59 -10.18 17.85
C ALA A 101 5.72 -9.15 17.61
N ALA A 102 6.95 -9.46 17.98
CA ALA A 102 8.10 -8.58 17.74
C ALA A 102 8.38 -8.45 16.24
N LEU A 103 8.38 -9.56 15.51
CA LEU A 103 8.56 -9.59 14.06
C LEU A 103 7.48 -8.75 13.37
N LEU A 104 6.22 -8.98 13.67
CA LEU A 104 5.12 -8.24 13.04
C LEU A 104 5.19 -6.73 13.31
N ARG A 105 5.49 -6.33 14.55
CA ARG A 105 5.64 -4.91 14.88
C ARG A 105 6.78 -4.25 14.12
N ALA A 106 7.83 -4.99 13.77
CA ALA A 106 8.93 -4.51 12.93
C ALA A 106 8.52 -4.33 11.46
N HIS A 107 7.46 -4.99 11.01
CA HIS A 107 6.90 -4.90 9.66
C HIS A 107 5.74 -3.91 9.53
N ILE A 108 5.29 -3.30 10.62
CA ILE A 108 4.16 -2.37 10.63
C ILE A 108 4.67 -0.95 10.89
N VAL A 109 4.29 -0.04 10.01
CA VAL A 109 4.57 1.40 10.13
C VAL A 109 3.25 2.14 10.33
N PRO A 110 3.16 3.06 11.32
CA PRO A 110 2.01 3.95 11.44
C PRO A 110 1.85 4.85 10.21
N GLY A 111 0.63 4.96 9.71
CA GLY A 111 0.30 5.72 8.50
C GLY A 111 -0.10 4.82 7.34
N ALA A 112 -0.96 5.31 6.45
CA ALA A 112 -1.29 4.67 5.18
C ALA A 112 -0.32 5.18 4.11
N LEU A 113 0.65 4.35 3.74
CA LEU A 113 1.69 4.68 2.78
C LEU A 113 1.48 3.85 1.51
N THR A 114 0.99 4.49 0.48
CA THR A 114 0.94 3.88 -0.85
C THR A 114 2.34 3.79 -1.45
N ARG A 115 2.50 2.95 -2.46
CA ARG A 115 3.78 2.87 -3.20
C ARG A 115 4.17 4.24 -3.79
N ALA A 116 3.18 4.99 -4.27
CA ALA A 116 3.38 6.34 -4.77
C ALA A 116 3.91 7.29 -3.68
N ASP A 117 3.37 7.21 -2.46
CA ASP A 117 3.83 8.01 -1.32
C ASP A 117 5.27 7.68 -0.95
N ILE A 118 5.60 6.39 -0.92
CA ILE A 118 6.97 5.90 -0.63
C ILE A 118 7.94 6.42 -1.69
N LEU A 119 7.62 6.29 -2.97
CA LEU A 119 8.45 6.76 -4.07
C LEU A 119 8.64 8.29 -4.02
N ALA A 120 7.55 9.04 -3.75
CA ALA A 120 7.62 10.48 -3.60
C ALA A 120 8.46 10.89 -2.38
N ALA A 121 8.40 10.14 -1.28
CA ALA A 121 9.22 10.37 -0.10
C ALA A 121 10.71 10.12 -0.39
N ILE A 122 11.04 9.03 -1.07
CA ILE A 122 12.42 8.71 -1.50
C ILE A 122 12.95 9.83 -2.42
N ALA A 123 12.15 10.27 -3.39
CA ALA A 123 12.56 11.35 -4.30
C ALA A 123 12.88 12.66 -3.56
N ARG A 124 12.13 12.97 -2.50
CA ARG A 124 12.37 14.15 -1.65
C ARG A 124 13.58 13.97 -0.71
N GLY A 125 13.83 12.75 -0.26
CA GLY A 125 14.92 12.43 0.67
C GLY A 125 16.31 12.42 0.03
N GLY A 126 16.41 12.48 -1.29
CA GLY A 126 17.67 12.43 -2.02
C GLY A 126 18.36 11.06 -1.94
N GLY A 127 19.67 11.01 -2.21
CA GLY A 127 20.42 9.75 -2.34
C GLY A 127 20.58 8.92 -1.05
N GLY A 128 20.21 9.46 0.11
CA GLY A 128 20.28 8.74 1.40
C GLY A 128 19.04 7.91 1.73
N GLY A 129 18.03 7.95 0.88
CA GLY A 129 16.74 7.32 1.15
C GLY A 129 15.90 8.06 2.20
N VAL A 130 14.78 7.46 2.60
CA VAL A 130 13.89 7.99 3.64
C VAL A 130 13.72 6.97 4.76
N GLN A 131 13.71 7.44 6.00
CA GLN A 131 13.53 6.59 7.16
C GLN A 131 12.12 6.73 7.74
N MET A 132 11.54 5.59 8.10
CA MET A 132 10.26 5.51 8.78
C MET A 132 10.37 4.62 10.02
N ARG A 133 9.65 5.00 11.07
CA ARG A 133 9.65 4.25 12.34
C ARG A 133 8.58 3.18 12.31
N THR A 134 8.92 1.98 12.74
CA THR A 134 7.98 0.87 12.90
C THR A 134 7.28 0.90 14.25
N MET A 135 6.27 0.03 14.43
CA MET A 135 5.62 -0.19 15.73
C MET A 135 6.53 -0.86 16.76
N ALA A 136 7.68 -1.39 16.36
CA ALA A 136 8.72 -1.91 17.25
C ALA A 136 9.77 -0.84 17.61
N ASP A 137 9.52 0.44 17.29
CA ASP A 137 10.47 1.55 17.44
C ASP A 137 11.76 1.42 16.59
N GLY A 138 11.85 0.41 15.73
CA GLY A 138 12.91 0.26 14.75
C GLY A 138 12.78 1.26 13.59
N LEU A 139 13.86 1.45 12.84
CA LEU A 139 13.86 2.29 11.63
C LEU A 139 13.97 1.40 10.39
N LEU A 140 13.12 1.68 9.42
CA LEU A 140 13.21 1.15 8.08
C LEU A 140 13.67 2.27 7.14
N THR A 141 14.72 2.01 6.39
CA THR A 141 15.24 2.93 5.37
C THR A 141 14.75 2.47 4.00
N PHE A 142 14.04 3.33 3.31
CA PHE A 142 13.52 3.09 1.96
C PHE A 142 14.41 3.79 0.94
N SER A 143 14.86 3.04 -0.06
CA SER A 143 15.71 3.54 -1.14
C SER A 143 15.28 2.95 -2.48
N LYS A 144 15.77 3.50 -3.58
CA LYS A 144 15.60 2.93 -4.92
C LYS A 144 16.87 2.20 -5.36
N ASP A 145 16.66 1.01 -5.94
CA ASP A 145 17.67 0.26 -6.67
C ASP A 145 17.10 0.00 -8.08
N GLY A 146 17.50 0.85 -9.04
CA GLY A 146 16.84 0.90 -10.33
C GLY A 146 15.36 1.31 -10.21
N GLU A 147 14.43 0.45 -10.61
CA GLU A 147 13.00 0.66 -10.45
C GLU A 147 12.42 0.07 -9.16
N ALA A 148 13.17 -0.82 -8.52
CA ALA A 148 12.74 -1.47 -7.29
C ALA A 148 12.86 -0.55 -6.07
N VAL A 149 11.90 -0.63 -5.17
CA VAL A 149 12.01 -0.04 -3.84
C VAL A 149 12.61 -1.08 -2.91
N VAL A 150 13.73 -0.74 -2.30
CA VAL A 150 14.43 -1.56 -1.31
C VAL A 150 14.18 -0.99 0.07
N ILE A 151 13.86 -1.86 1.00
CA ILE A 151 13.68 -1.57 2.42
C ILE A 151 14.84 -2.19 3.17
N THR A 152 15.52 -1.40 3.99
CA THR A 152 16.61 -1.88 4.86
C THR A 152 16.25 -1.59 6.31
N ALA A 153 16.21 -2.62 7.12
CA ALA A 153 16.01 -2.50 8.56
C ALA A 153 17.30 -2.12 9.30
N ALA A 154 17.18 -1.65 10.53
CA ALA A 154 18.31 -1.19 11.33
C ALA A 154 19.34 -2.32 11.64
N ASP A 155 18.89 -3.57 11.66
CA ASP A 155 19.74 -4.76 11.84
C ASP A 155 20.41 -5.22 10.53
N GLY A 156 20.13 -4.52 9.40
CA GLY A 156 20.64 -4.81 8.08
C GLY A 156 19.88 -5.90 7.34
N ALA A 157 18.69 -6.32 7.80
CA ALA A 157 17.78 -7.11 7.00
C ALA A 157 17.26 -6.26 5.83
N THR A 158 17.08 -6.88 4.66
CA THR A 158 16.61 -6.18 3.46
C THR A 158 15.44 -6.92 2.82
N ALA A 159 14.52 -6.17 2.25
CA ALA A 159 13.44 -6.68 1.43
C ALA A 159 13.12 -5.70 0.30
N ARG A 160 12.49 -6.20 -0.77
CA ARG A 160 12.01 -5.38 -1.88
C ARG A 160 10.49 -5.39 -1.90
N LEU A 161 9.90 -4.27 -2.28
CA LEU A 161 8.48 -4.25 -2.58
C LEU A 161 8.22 -5.09 -3.84
N THR A 162 7.24 -5.98 -3.74
CA THR A 162 6.83 -6.88 -4.83
C THR A 162 5.33 -6.75 -5.10
N GLY A 163 4.86 -7.31 -6.19
CA GLY A 163 3.43 -7.33 -6.51
C GLY A 163 2.74 -5.97 -6.47
N ASP A 164 1.44 -5.97 -6.42
CA ASP A 164 0.61 -4.79 -6.25
C ASP A 164 0.28 -4.54 -4.78
N GLU A 165 0.11 -3.26 -4.41
CA GLU A 165 -0.34 -2.90 -3.07
C GLU A 165 -1.85 -3.11 -2.93
N THR A 166 -2.29 -3.49 -1.74
CA THR A 166 -3.72 -3.58 -1.42
C THR A 166 -4.10 -2.46 -0.45
N VAL A 167 -4.96 -1.54 -0.90
CA VAL A 167 -5.47 -0.45 -0.07
C VAL A 167 -6.69 -0.93 0.69
N ALA A 168 -6.57 -1.03 2.00
CA ALA A 168 -7.62 -1.40 2.94
C ALA A 168 -8.30 -0.16 3.56
N SER A 169 -9.43 -0.35 4.23
CA SER A 169 -10.17 0.74 4.89
C SER A 169 -9.40 1.41 6.03
N ASN A 170 -8.44 0.71 6.62
CA ASN A 170 -7.64 1.17 7.76
C ASN A 170 -6.13 1.13 7.50
N GLY A 171 -5.70 1.08 6.23
CA GLY A 171 -4.28 1.12 5.89
C GLY A 171 -3.93 0.53 4.53
N VAL A 172 -2.68 0.15 4.36
CA VAL A 172 -2.14 -0.39 3.11
C VAL A 172 -1.33 -1.66 3.40
N VAL A 173 -1.51 -2.69 2.59
CA VAL A 173 -0.66 -3.89 2.54
C VAL A 173 0.34 -3.70 1.41
N GLN A 174 1.62 -3.83 1.71
CA GLN A 174 2.73 -3.76 0.74
C GLN A 174 3.44 -5.11 0.74
N PRO A 175 3.25 -5.98 -0.26
CA PRO A 175 3.94 -7.25 -0.34
C PRO A 175 5.46 -7.05 -0.47
N VAL A 176 6.24 -7.89 0.21
CA VAL A 176 7.71 -7.86 0.19
C VAL A 176 8.29 -9.27 0.01
N ASP A 177 9.48 -9.34 -0.61
CA ASP A 177 10.19 -10.59 -0.89
C ASP A 177 11.11 -11.07 0.25
N GLY A 178 11.19 -10.33 1.34
CA GLY A 178 12.06 -10.64 2.45
C GLY A 178 11.47 -10.29 3.81
N VAL A 179 12.08 -10.78 4.86
CA VAL A 179 11.74 -10.48 6.26
C VAL A 179 12.62 -9.33 6.75
N LEU A 180 12.02 -8.30 7.35
CA LEU A 180 12.68 -7.07 7.81
C LEU A 180 13.27 -7.20 9.23
N VAL A 181 13.62 -8.42 9.61
CA VAL A 181 14.32 -8.77 10.86
C VAL A 181 15.27 -9.88 10.56
N LYS A 182 16.55 -9.75 10.96
CA LYS A 182 17.50 -10.87 10.86
C LYS A 182 17.12 -11.95 11.85
N ALA A 183 17.13 -13.21 11.39
CA ALA A 183 17.11 -14.34 12.27
C ALA A 183 18.40 -14.30 13.10
N GLY A 184 18.26 -14.28 14.43
CA GLY A 184 19.38 -14.30 15.39
C GLY A 184 19.99 -15.68 15.54
#